data_defe8a1ee6f6d3ac0e37282df1a1de7c
#
_entry.id   defe8a1ee6f6d3ac0e37282df1a1de7c
#
_cell.length_a   1.000
_cell.length_b   1.000
_cell.length_c   1.000
_cell.angle_alpha   90.00
_cell.angle_beta   90.00
_cell.angle_gamma   90.00
#
_symmetry.space_group_name_H-M   'P 1'
#
loop_
_entity.id
_entity.type
_entity.pdbx_description
1 polymer ?
#
loop_
_entity_poly.entity_id
_entity_poly.type
_entity_poly.pdbx_seq_one_letter_code
_entity_poly.pdbx_strand_id
1 'polypeptide(L)'
;ALARARDAGADVIFTYALGPDIATISRGRQALGWKVQQTGPWGVGFRNHIDLAGAAAEGAVMPQTFIQDGVMNERSTALVLQYAKMNNVRNIPCAMCAAQTYDAMFLLLNAMFRAPNIDGPSLRHALENLDRRIPGVVATYQNPFSKDDHEALDGSILLLGQVRHGLVQYANPGDAKRAVLSSRSKLAATR
;
A
#
# COMPACT_ATOMS: atom_id res chain seq x y z
N ALA A 1 -8.69 -25.15 13.24
CA ALA A 1 -7.36 -24.53 13.31
C ALA A 1 -7.30 -23.43 14.40
N LEU A 2 -8.15 -22.37 14.33
CA LEU A 2 -8.11 -21.23 15.26
C LEU A 2 -8.30 -21.59 16.73
N ALA A 3 -9.25 -22.49 17.06
CA ALA A 3 -9.46 -22.93 18.45
C ALA A 3 -8.18 -23.59 19.02
N ARG A 4 -7.54 -24.46 18.25
CA ARG A 4 -6.27 -25.10 18.67
C ARG A 4 -5.15 -24.11 18.90
N ALA A 5 -5.05 -23.07 18.03
CA ALA A 5 -4.04 -22.02 18.18
C ALA A 5 -4.30 -21.20 19.46
N ARG A 6 -5.57 -20.84 19.74
CA ARG A 6 -5.98 -20.16 20.95
C ARG A 6 -5.64 -20.99 22.19
N ASP A 7 -6.03 -22.27 22.19
CA ASP A 7 -5.84 -23.18 23.34
C ASP A 7 -4.35 -23.49 23.56
N ALA A 8 -3.51 -23.34 22.54
CA ALA A 8 -2.04 -23.40 22.63
C ALA A 8 -1.39 -22.08 23.10
N GLY A 9 -2.18 -21.03 23.39
CA GLY A 9 -1.66 -19.78 23.93
C GLY A 9 -1.08 -18.82 22.88
N ALA A 10 -1.44 -18.94 21.59
CA ALA A 10 -0.98 -17.99 20.57
C ALA A 10 -1.49 -16.57 20.87
N ASP A 11 -0.61 -15.59 20.76
CA ASP A 11 -0.86 -14.16 21.10
C ASP A 11 -0.97 -13.25 19.87
N VAL A 12 -0.79 -13.80 18.65
CA VAL A 12 -0.97 -13.10 17.38
C VAL A 12 -1.47 -14.06 16.29
N ILE A 13 -2.31 -13.56 15.39
CA ILE A 13 -2.67 -14.25 14.16
C ILE A 13 -1.99 -13.52 13.01
N PHE A 14 -1.00 -14.15 12.38
CA PHE A 14 -0.44 -13.68 11.12
C PHE A 14 -1.11 -14.42 9.96
N THR A 15 -1.85 -13.67 9.10
CA THR A 15 -2.53 -14.23 7.95
C THR A 15 -1.76 -13.89 6.66
N TYR A 16 -1.47 -14.91 5.85
CA TYR A 16 -0.93 -14.71 4.50
C TYR A 16 -1.90 -15.33 3.49
N ALA A 17 -2.92 -14.56 3.11
CA ALA A 17 -4.02 -15.02 2.29
C ALA A 17 -4.67 -13.83 1.52
N LEU A 18 -5.69 -14.11 0.72
CA LEU A 18 -6.49 -13.10 0.04
C LEU A 18 -7.74 -12.72 0.87
N GLY A 19 -8.38 -11.62 0.50
CA GLY A 19 -9.44 -10.98 1.27
C GLY A 19 -10.55 -11.91 1.81
N PRO A 20 -11.17 -12.79 1.01
CA PRO A 20 -12.23 -13.70 1.50
C PRO A 20 -11.75 -14.68 2.56
N ASP A 21 -10.54 -15.23 2.41
CA ASP A 21 -9.95 -16.16 3.37
C ASP A 21 -9.58 -15.42 4.65
N ILE A 22 -9.01 -14.21 4.54
CA ILE A 22 -8.72 -13.34 5.69
C ILE A 22 -10.01 -13.02 6.45
N ALA A 23 -11.10 -12.72 5.72
CA ALA A 23 -12.40 -12.44 6.33
C ALA A 23 -12.95 -13.66 7.09
N THR A 24 -12.75 -14.87 6.56
CA THR A 24 -13.14 -16.10 7.24
C THR A 24 -12.36 -16.30 8.54
N ILE A 25 -11.06 -16.02 8.53
CA ILE A 25 -10.21 -16.05 9.74
C ILE A 25 -10.67 -15.00 10.77
N SER A 26 -10.94 -13.76 10.32
CA SER A 26 -11.41 -12.68 11.18
C SER A 26 -12.72 -13.03 11.89
N ARG A 27 -13.70 -13.53 11.12
CA ARG A 27 -15.00 -13.99 11.67
C ARG A 27 -14.83 -15.17 12.63
N GLY A 28 -13.95 -16.12 12.29
CA GLY A 28 -13.65 -17.26 13.17
C GLY A 28 -13.02 -16.82 14.50
N ARG A 29 -12.10 -15.84 14.47
CA ARG A 29 -11.53 -15.22 15.67
C ARG A 29 -12.62 -14.58 16.53
N GLN A 30 -13.51 -13.80 15.90
CA GLN A 30 -14.63 -13.14 16.60
C GLN A 30 -15.60 -14.14 17.21
N ALA A 31 -15.99 -15.18 16.47
CA ALA A 31 -16.90 -16.22 16.94
C ALA A 31 -16.34 -16.99 18.14
N LEU A 32 -15.01 -17.10 18.26
CA LEU A 32 -14.34 -17.70 19.41
C LEU A 32 -14.20 -16.73 20.59
N GLY A 33 -14.64 -15.48 20.48
CA GLY A 33 -14.39 -14.44 21.46
C GLY A 33 -12.90 -14.17 21.72
N TRP A 34 -12.03 -14.58 20.77
CA TRP A 34 -10.58 -14.54 20.95
C TRP A 34 -10.03 -13.15 20.65
N LYS A 35 -9.68 -12.42 21.72
CA LYS A 35 -9.13 -11.07 21.68
C LYS A 35 -7.62 -11.12 21.44
N VAL A 36 -7.22 -11.42 20.19
CA VAL A 36 -5.83 -11.48 19.77
C VAL A 36 -5.60 -10.53 18.61
N GLN A 37 -4.40 -9.97 18.51
CA GLN A 37 -4.03 -9.12 17.37
C GLN A 37 -4.03 -9.96 16.08
N GLN A 38 -4.71 -9.45 15.04
CA GLN A 38 -4.62 -9.99 13.69
C GLN A 38 -3.76 -9.07 12.83
N THR A 39 -2.82 -9.64 12.10
CA THR A 39 -1.95 -8.93 11.17
C THR A 39 -1.69 -9.77 9.93
N GLY A 40 -1.09 -9.18 8.93
CA GLY A 40 -0.73 -9.85 7.68
C GLY A 40 -0.26 -8.85 6.64
N PRO A 41 -0.09 -9.26 5.37
CA PRO A 41 0.29 -8.38 4.29
C PRO A 41 -0.84 -7.37 3.98
N TRP A 42 -0.60 -6.48 3.06
CA TRP A 42 -1.50 -5.41 2.61
C TRP A 42 -2.93 -5.86 2.28
N GLY A 43 -3.14 -7.13 1.87
CA GLY A 43 -4.46 -7.71 1.63
C GLY A 43 -5.43 -7.64 2.82
N VAL A 44 -4.91 -7.52 4.04
CA VAL A 44 -5.70 -7.26 5.26
C VAL A 44 -6.42 -5.90 5.18
N GLY A 45 -5.88 -4.93 4.42
CA GLY A 45 -6.48 -3.62 4.18
C GLY A 45 -7.43 -3.55 2.97
N PHE A 46 -7.64 -4.63 2.23
CA PHE A 46 -8.50 -4.61 1.05
C PHE A 46 -9.98 -4.56 1.41
N ARG A 47 -10.76 -3.84 0.61
CA ARG A 47 -12.21 -3.71 0.83
C ARG A 47 -12.92 -5.06 0.90
N ASN A 48 -12.54 -6.02 0.07
CA ASN A 48 -13.14 -7.36 0.08
C ASN A 48 -12.92 -8.11 1.41
N HIS A 49 -11.79 -7.91 2.11
CA HIS A 49 -11.64 -8.41 3.48
C HIS A 49 -12.55 -7.65 4.44
N ILE A 50 -12.44 -6.30 4.45
CA ILE A 50 -13.16 -5.46 5.41
C ILE A 50 -14.67 -5.62 5.27
N ASP A 51 -15.20 -5.59 4.04
CA ASP A 51 -16.64 -5.71 3.78
C ASP A 51 -17.19 -7.10 4.14
N LEU A 52 -16.45 -8.17 3.83
CA LEU A 52 -16.87 -9.54 4.15
C LEU A 52 -16.73 -9.88 5.63
N ALA A 53 -15.74 -9.31 6.31
CA ALA A 53 -15.54 -9.54 7.74
C ALA A 53 -16.41 -8.65 8.62
N GLY A 54 -16.81 -7.46 8.13
CA GLY A 54 -17.55 -6.48 8.91
C GLY A 54 -16.83 -6.11 10.22
N ALA A 55 -17.54 -6.13 11.34
CA ALA A 55 -16.97 -5.84 12.65
C ALA A 55 -15.79 -6.75 13.04
N ALA A 56 -15.68 -7.95 12.46
CA ALA A 56 -14.58 -8.85 12.75
C ALA A 56 -13.22 -8.37 12.16
N ALA A 57 -13.22 -7.43 11.20
CA ALA A 57 -12.01 -6.84 10.67
C ALA A 57 -11.39 -5.80 11.62
N GLU A 58 -12.18 -5.26 12.56
CA GLU A 58 -11.72 -4.18 13.44
C GLU A 58 -10.45 -4.53 14.21
N GLY A 59 -9.53 -3.57 14.26
CA GLY A 59 -8.26 -3.70 14.95
C GLY A 59 -7.17 -4.46 14.16
N ALA A 60 -7.48 -5.06 13.00
CA ALA A 60 -6.48 -5.72 12.18
C ALA A 60 -5.44 -4.71 11.67
N VAL A 61 -4.15 -5.08 11.70
CA VAL A 61 -3.02 -4.21 11.34
C VAL A 61 -2.29 -4.76 10.12
N MET A 62 -1.87 -3.88 9.22
CA MET A 62 -1.18 -4.26 7.99
C MET A 62 -0.22 -3.17 7.50
N PRO A 63 0.85 -3.51 6.73
CA PRO A 63 1.65 -2.51 6.05
C PRO A 63 0.85 -1.84 4.93
N GLN A 64 1.07 -0.54 4.74
CA GLN A 64 0.48 0.28 3.67
C GLN A 64 1.54 1.22 3.10
N THR A 65 1.40 1.60 1.84
CA THR A 65 2.17 2.68 1.21
C THR A 65 1.31 3.91 0.95
N PHE A 66 0.01 3.75 1.02
CA PHE A 66 -0.97 4.82 0.86
C PHE A 66 -2.26 4.50 1.63
N ILE A 67 -2.77 5.47 2.37
CA ILE A 67 -4.05 5.39 3.10
C ILE A 67 -4.98 6.46 2.54
N GLN A 68 -6.12 6.04 1.97
CA GLN A 68 -7.04 6.92 1.25
C GLN A 68 -7.57 8.07 2.11
N ASP A 69 -7.93 7.80 3.36
CA ASP A 69 -8.44 8.81 4.30
C ASP A 69 -7.31 9.41 5.16
N GLY A 70 -6.07 9.29 4.68
CA GLY A 70 -4.89 9.83 5.33
C GLY A 70 -4.55 11.25 4.89
N VAL A 71 -3.29 11.62 5.06
CA VAL A 71 -2.78 12.91 4.59
C VAL A 71 -2.71 12.92 3.07
N MET A 72 -3.27 13.94 2.46
CA MET A 72 -3.38 14.08 1.01
C MET A 72 -2.48 15.20 0.50
N ASN A 73 -1.92 14.98 -0.69
CA ASN A 73 -1.34 16.02 -1.53
C ASN A 73 -2.23 16.24 -2.76
N GLU A 74 -1.86 17.17 -3.62
CA GLU A 74 -2.62 17.48 -4.83
C GLU A 74 -2.85 16.25 -5.72
N ARG A 75 -1.82 15.41 -5.92
CA ARG A 75 -1.91 14.20 -6.76
C ARG A 75 -2.77 13.12 -6.13
N SER A 76 -2.63 12.88 -4.84
CA SER A 76 -3.46 11.91 -4.13
C SER A 76 -4.92 12.33 -4.09
N THR A 77 -5.18 13.62 -3.90
CA THR A 77 -6.54 14.18 -4.00
C THR A 77 -7.13 13.96 -5.39
N ALA A 78 -6.37 14.28 -6.44
CA ALA A 78 -6.80 14.06 -7.82
C ALA A 78 -7.07 12.58 -8.10
N LEU A 79 -6.17 11.67 -7.69
CA LEU A 79 -6.35 10.23 -7.83
C LEU A 79 -7.66 9.76 -7.18
N VAL A 80 -7.88 10.11 -5.91
CA VAL A 80 -9.04 9.64 -5.14
C VAL A 80 -10.35 10.17 -5.77
N LEU A 81 -10.41 11.46 -6.12
CA LEU A 81 -11.59 12.06 -6.72
C LEU A 81 -11.90 11.48 -8.10
N GLN A 82 -10.88 11.33 -8.97
CA GLN A 82 -11.07 10.77 -10.31
C GLN A 82 -11.47 9.29 -10.23
N TYR A 83 -10.83 8.51 -9.37
CA TYR A 83 -11.17 7.10 -9.19
C TYR A 83 -12.62 6.95 -8.72
N ALA A 84 -13.00 7.72 -7.72
CA ALA A 84 -14.37 7.73 -7.18
C ALA A 84 -15.40 8.07 -8.26
N LYS A 85 -15.13 9.12 -9.06
CA LYS A 85 -16.01 9.55 -10.15
C LYS A 85 -16.11 8.51 -11.26
N MET A 86 -15.00 7.93 -11.71
CA MET A 86 -14.97 6.96 -12.81
C MET A 86 -15.64 5.64 -12.47
N ASN A 87 -15.53 5.20 -11.23
CA ASN A 87 -16.02 3.89 -10.78
C ASN A 87 -17.30 3.98 -9.95
N ASN A 88 -17.81 5.17 -9.68
CA ASN A 88 -18.97 5.42 -8.81
C ASN A 88 -18.83 4.74 -7.44
N VAL A 89 -17.66 4.85 -6.83
CA VAL A 89 -17.34 4.30 -5.51
C VAL A 89 -16.75 5.36 -4.59
N ARG A 90 -17.07 5.29 -3.30
CA ARG A 90 -16.46 6.16 -2.29
C ARG A 90 -15.08 5.66 -1.86
N ASN A 91 -14.96 4.37 -1.64
CA ASN A 91 -13.74 3.74 -1.14
C ASN A 91 -13.08 2.93 -2.26
N ILE A 92 -11.82 3.21 -2.52
CA ILE A 92 -11.02 2.46 -3.50
C ILE A 92 -10.77 1.05 -2.96
N PRO A 93 -11.11 -0.03 -3.71
CA PRO A 93 -10.99 -1.41 -3.22
C PRO A 93 -9.58 -1.79 -2.75
N CYS A 94 -8.55 -1.30 -3.42
CA CYS A 94 -7.15 -1.37 -3.00
C CYS A 94 -6.50 0.00 -3.21
N ALA A 95 -6.61 0.88 -2.20
CA ALA A 95 -6.13 2.25 -2.32
C ALA A 95 -4.62 2.33 -2.61
N MET A 96 -3.81 1.54 -1.92
CA MET A 96 -2.37 1.49 -2.17
C MET A 96 -2.02 0.92 -3.56
N CYS A 97 -2.79 -0.06 -4.07
CA CYS A 97 -2.58 -0.59 -5.42
C CYS A 97 -2.83 0.50 -6.47
N ALA A 98 -3.93 1.24 -6.33
CA ALA A 98 -4.25 2.35 -7.23
C ALA A 98 -3.17 3.46 -7.19
N ALA A 99 -2.70 3.80 -5.98
CA ALA A 99 -1.66 4.81 -5.81
C ALA A 99 -0.32 4.38 -6.42
N GLN A 100 0.13 3.15 -6.18
CA GLN A 100 1.36 2.61 -6.77
C GLN A 100 1.28 2.50 -8.29
N THR A 101 0.14 2.04 -8.82
CA THR A 101 -0.07 1.95 -10.27
C THR A 101 -0.07 3.34 -10.91
N TYR A 102 -0.69 4.33 -10.27
CA TYR A 102 -0.65 5.72 -10.72
C TYR A 102 0.79 6.21 -10.82
N ASP A 103 1.59 6.04 -9.77
CA ASP A 103 2.98 6.44 -9.75
C ASP A 103 3.82 5.70 -10.80
N ALA A 104 3.63 4.38 -10.94
CA ALA A 104 4.32 3.55 -11.93
C ALA A 104 4.04 4.03 -13.37
N MET A 105 2.79 4.41 -13.67
CA MET A 105 2.44 4.97 -14.98
C MET A 105 3.14 6.30 -15.24
N PHE A 106 3.25 7.19 -14.24
CA PHE A 106 3.99 8.44 -14.40
C PHE A 106 5.50 8.23 -14.58
N LEU A 107 6.10 7.26 -13.88
CA LEU A 107 7.50 6.87 -14.08
C LEU A 107 7.71 6.35 -15.50
N LEU A 108 6.84 5.44 -15.95
CA LEU A 108 6.89 4.88 -17.31
C LEU A 108 6.73 5.97 -18.38
N LEU A 109 5.75 6.85 -18.25
CA LEU A 109 5.54 7.96 -19.19
C LEU A 109 6.79 8.86 -19.28
N ASN A 110 7.40 9.19 -18.13
CA ASN A 110 8.64 9.96 -18.12
C ASN A 110 9.79 9.23 -18.82
N ALA A 111 9.89 7.91 -18.69
CA ALA A 111 10.87 7.11 -19.39
C ALA A 111 10.58 7.08 -20.90
N MET A 112 9.32 6.92 -21.32
CA MET A 112 8.92 6.91 -22.74
C MET A 112 9.26 8.22 -23.44
N PHE A 113 9.11 9.38 -22.78
CA PHE A 113 9.49 10.68 -23.36
C PHE A 113 11.01 10.87 -23.52
N ARG A 114 11.82 10.04 -22.87
CA ARG A 114 13.29 10.09 -22.90
C ARG A 114 13.91 8.99 -23.73
N ALA A 115 13.19 7.88 -23.90
CA ALA A 115 13.68 6.74 -24.65
C ALA A 115 13.79 7.08 -26.14
N PRO A 116 14.88 6.69 -26.83
CA PRO A 116 14.99 6.90 -28.26
C PRO A 116 13.99 6.05 -29.06
N ASN A 117 13.55 4.93 -28.49
CA ASN A 117 12.56 4.02 -29.08
C ASN A 117 11.62 3.49 -27.98
N ILE A 118 10.41 3.05 -28.39
CA ILE A 118 9.43 2.42 -27.50
C ILE A 118 9.59 0.89 -27.57
N ASP A 119 10.80 0.42 -27.33
CA ASP A 119 11.13 -1.00 -27.16
C ASP A 119 11.59 -1.29 -25.73
N GLY A 120 11.59 -2.57 -25.33
CA GLY A 120 11.92 -2.98 -23.97
C GLY A 120 13.30 -2.51 -23.49
N PRO A 121 14.37 -2.75 -24.26
CA PRO A 121 15.72 -2.29 -23.90
C PRO A 121 15.84 -0.78 -23.74
N SER A 122 15.26 0.01 -24.66
CA SER A 122 15.29 1.48 -24.62
C SER A 122 14.49 2.03 -23.42
N LEU A 123 13.32 1.47 -23.15
CA LEU A 123 12.50 1.85 -21.99
C LEU A 123 13.17 1.47 -20.68
N ARG A 124 13.75 0.27 -20.58
CA ARG A 124 14.51 -0.15 -19.41
C ARG A 124 15.67 0.82 -19.13
N HIS A 125 16.48 1.13 -20.14
CA HIS A 125 17.58 2.07 -20.00
C HIS A 125 17.09 3.45 -19.54
N ALA A 126 15.98 3.94 -20.11
CA ALA A 126 15.39 5.23 -19.71
C ALA A 126 14.87 5.21 -18.26
N LEU A 127 14.25 4.11 -17.80
CA LEU A 127 13.81 3.94 -16.42
C LEU A 127 14.99 3.92 -15.43
N GLU A 128 16.07 3.21 -15.76
CA GLU A 128 17.29 3.13 -14.94
C GLU A 128 18.01 4.49 -14.82
N ASN A 129 17.72 5.44 -15.72
CA ASN A 129 18.33 6.77 -15.78
C ASN A 129 17.33 7.92 -15.58
N LEU A 130 16.29 7.72 -14.79
CA LEU A 130 15.32 8.76 -14.42
C LEU A 130 15.91 9.71 -13.36
N ASP A 131 16.73 10.68 -13.79
CA ASP A 131 17.47 11.60 -12.94
C ASP A 131 16.64 12.80 -12.42
N ARG A 132 15.49 13.09 -13.07
CA ARG A 132 14.62 14.19 -12.65
C ARG A 132 13.71 13.80 -11.48
N ARG A 133 13.32 14.79 -10.71
CA ARG A 133 12.37 14.63 -9.63
C ARG A 133 10.96 14.46 -10.20
N ILE A 134 10.29 13.36 -9.85
CA ILE A 134 8.93 13.00 -10.31
C ILE A 134 8.05 12.88 -9.06
N PRO A 135 7.19 13.89 -8.78
CA PRO A 135 6.23 13.78 -7.69
C PRO A 135 5.20 12.70 -8.00
N GLY A 136 4.94 11.83 -7.04
CA GLY A 136 3.90 10.81 -7.10
C GLY A 136 2.85 10.99 -6.00
N VAL A 137 2.01 9.97 -5.86
CA VAL A 137 1.04 9.82 -4.77
C VAL A 137 1.68 9.17 -3.56
N VAL A 138 2.45 8.10 -3.78
CA VAL A 138 3.12 7.33 -2.74
C VAL A 138 4.41 8.02 -2.30
N ALA A 139 5.21 8.49 -3.25
CA ALA A 139 6.49 9.12 -2.99
C ALA A 139 6.84 10.16 -4.05
N THR A 140 7.87 10.96 -3.77
CA THR A 140 8.57 11.73 -4.79
C THR A 140 9.81 10.94 -5.21
N TYR A 141 9.88 10.59 -6.49
CA TYR A 141 10.92 9.75 -7.04
C TYR A 141 12.04 10.58 -7.67
N GLN A 142 13.27 10.15 -7.50
CA GLN A 142 14.44 10.65 -8.20
C GLN A 142 15.44 9.49 -8.28
N ASN A 143 15.83 9.07 -9.47
CA ASN A 143 16.61 7.85 -9.69
C ASN A 143 16.00 6.64 -8.94
N PRO A 144 14.70 6.32 -9.17
CA PRO A 144 14.02 5.26 -8.42
C PRO A 144 14.55 3.87 -8.77
N PHE A 145 15.17 3.72 -9.93
CA PHE A 145 15.74 2.48 -10.42
C PHE A 145 17.23 2.66 -10.73
N SER A 146 17.98 1.57 -10.72
CA SER A 146 19.35 1.49 -11.21
C SER A 146 19.52 0.17 -11.97
N LYS A 147 20.68 -0.02 -12.63
CA LYS A 147 21.00 -1.26 -13.34
C LYS A 147 20.88 -2.51 -12.45
N ASP A 148 21.23 -2.38 -11.17
CA ASP A 148 21.34 -3.50 -10.22
C ASP A 148 20.18 -3.55 -9.22
N ASP A 149 19.29 -2.54 -9.20
CA ASP A 149 18.15 -2.46 -8.31
C ASP A 149 16.95 -1.82 -9.01
N HIS A 150 15.93 -2.62 -9.31
CA HIS A 150 14.69 -2.20 -9.95
C HIS A 150 13.53 -1.98 -8.96
N GLU A 151 13.81 -1.88 -7.67
CA GLU A 151 12.81 -1.59 -6.62
C GLU A 151 12.67 -0.07 -6.42
N ALA A 152 11.56 0.52 -6.87
CA ALA A 152 11.32 1.95 -6.68
C ALA A 152 10.99 2.32 -5.23
N LEU A 153 10.51 1.36 -4.44
CA LEU A 153 10.07 1.53 -3.07
C LEU A 153 10.92 0.68 -2.13
N ASP A 154 11.10 1.12 -0.90
CA ASP A 154 11.76 0.36 0.16
C ASP A 154 10.98 0.43 1.48
N GLY A 155 11.48 -0.23 2.52
CA GLY A 155 10.82 -0.27 3.82
C GLY A 155 10.63 1.09 4.51
N SER A 156 11.38 2.12 4.11
CA SER A 156 11.30 3.45 4.74
C SER A 156 9.98 4.17 4.47
N ILE A 157 9.28 3.81 3.39
CA ILE A 157 7.99 4.40 3.02
C ILE A 157 6.80 3.62 3.55
N LEU A 158 7.02 2.47 4.17
CA LEU A 158 5.94 1.67 4.74
C LEU A 158 5.34 2.38 5.95
N LEU A 159 4.02 2.42 5.96
CA LEU A 159 3.18 2.90 7.04
C LEU A 159 2.45 1.71 7.65
N LEU A 160 2.08 1.80 8.92
CA LEU A 160 1.18 0.82 9.51
C LEU A 160 -0.25 1.34 9.43
N GLY A 161 -1.09 0.60 8.71
CA GLY A 161 -2.53 0.76 8.69
C GLY A 161 -3.20 -0.10 9.75
N GLN A 162 -4.32 0.37 10.26
CA GLN A 162 -5.22 -0.39 11.13
C GLN A 162 -6.65 -0.20 10.66
N VAL A 163 -7.44 -1.27 10.66
CA VAL A 163 -8.88 -1.17 10.39
C VAL A 163 -9.56 -0.55 11.60
N ARG A 164 -10.20 0.60 11.38
CA ARG A 164 -11.00 1.33 12.38
C ARG A 164 -12.26 1.86 11.73
N HIS A 165 -13.41 1.53 12.28
CA HIS A 165 -14.73 1.92 11.76
C HIS A 165 -14.93 1.49 10.30
N GLY A 166 -14.42 0.30 9.95
CA GLY A 166 -14.50 -0.24 8.59
C GLY A 166 -13.61 0.45 7.56
N LEU A 167 -12.67 1.30 7.97
CA LEU A 167 -11.72 2.01 7.12
C LEU A 167 -10.29 1.71 7.54
N VAL A 168 -9.35 1.78 6.61
CA VAL A 168 -7.92 1.74 6.93
C VAL A 168 -7.48 3.13 7.35
N GLN A 169 -6.98 3.25 8.57
CA GLN A 169 -6.43 4.48 9.14
C GLN A 169 -4.99 4.25 9.59
N TYR A 170 -4.23 5.32 9.89
CA TYR A 170 -2.89 5.17 10.46
C TYR A 170 -2.97 4.46 11.82
N ALA A 171 -2.23 3.36 11.97
CA ALA A 171 -2.10 2.68 13.26
C ALA A 171 -1.41 3.61 14.28
N ASN A 172 -0.39 4.34 13.82
CA ASN A 172 0.33 5.34 14.60
C ASN A 172 0.06 6.74 14.03
N PRO A 173 -0.51 7.67 14.81
CA PRO A 173 -0.79 9.03 14.32
C PRO A 173 0.44 9.79 13.80
N GLY A 174 1.63 9.48 14.30
CA GLY A 174 2.90 10.06 13.84
C GLY A 174 3.26 9.73 12.39
N ASP A 175 2.75 8.61 11.87
CA ASP A 175 3.02 8.18 10.49
C ASP A 175 2.39 9.12 9.44
N ALA A 176 1.39 9.89 9.81
CA ALA A 176 0.82 10.93 8.94
C ALA A 176 1.88 11.95 8.48
N LYS A 177 2.83 12.32 9.36
CA LYS A 177 3.93 13.23 9.02
C LYS A 177 4.93 12.60 8.07
N ARG A 178 5.20 11.31 8.23
CA ARG A 178 6.11 10.55 7.35
C ARG A 178 5.57 10.42 5.94
N ALA A 179 4.28 10.19 5.78
CA ALA A 179 3.61 10.05 4.50
C ALA A 179 3.82 11.27 3.56
N VAL A 180 3.92 12.48 4.14
CA VAL A 180 4.13 13.71 3.36
C VAL A 180 5.57 13.88 2.89
N LEU A 181 6.53 13.31 3.62
CA LEU A 181 7.97 13.53 3.42
C LEU A 181 8.65 12.40 2.67
N SER A 182 7.91 11.37 2.28
CA SER A 182 8.48 10.21 1.60
C SER A 182 9.12 10.61 0.28
N SER A 183 10.43 10.42 0.17
CA SER A 183 11.18 10.61 -1.07
C SER A 183 12.26 9.54 -1.16
N ARG A 184 12.59 9.13 -2.39
CA ARG A 184 13.61 8.13 -2.64
C ARG A 184 14.52 8.54 -3.78
N SER A 185 15.83 8.36 -3.58
CA SER A 185 16.84 8.46 -4.63
C SER A 185 17.93 7.42 -4.39
N LYS A 186 18.20 6.59 -5.39
CA LYS A 186 19.25 5.56 -5.32
C LYS A 186 20.66 6.10 -5.42
N LEU A 187 20.84 7.29 -5.97
CA LEU A 187 22.16 7.95 -6.02
C LEU A 187 22.66 8.39 -4.64
N ALA A 188 21.80 8.52 -3.65
CA ALA A 188 22.19 8.88 -2.28
C ALA A 188 22.74 7.70 -1.45
N ALA A 189 22.55 6.45 -1.91
CA ALA A 189 22.99 5.25 -1.19
C ALA A 189 24.44 4.83 -1.48
N THR A 190 25.12 5.53 -2.38
CA THR A 190 26.51 5.21 -2.81
C THR A 190 27.56 6.17 -2.26
N ARG A 191 27.29 6.82 -1.11
CA ARG A 191 28.27 7.64 -0.41
C ARG A 191 28.51 7.14 1.01
#